data_2d73242378f61515be82b9a1f7a9d58a
#
_entry.id   2d73242378f61515be82b9a1f7a9d58a
#
_cell.length_a   1.000
_cell.length_b   1.000
_cell.length_c   1.000
_cell.angle_alpha   90.00
_cell.angle_beta   90.00
_cell.angle_gamma   90.00
#
_symmetry.space_group_name_H-M   'P 1'
#
loop_
_entity.id
_entity.type
_entity.pdbx_description
1 polymer ?
#
loop_
_entity_poly.entity_id
_entity_poly.type
_entity_poly.pdbx_seq_one_letter_code
_entity_poly.pdbx_strand_id
1 'polypeptide(L)'
;MPKTAFLILKSPQELDPTHTMKRFADSQDASAILVEDGVYHAMLARPAERLAKVAKDVLVSGDDLEARGFQASDLKMGRVVDYAGIVECIMERTDRTITV
;
A
#
# COMPACT_ATOMS: atom_id res chain seq x y z
N MET A 1 -5.21 11.41 15.26
CA MET A 1 -4.66 11.65 13.89
C MET A 1 -5.70 11.25 12.86
N PRO A 2 -5.83 12.00 11.78
CA PRO A 2 -6.74 11.58 10.72
C PRO A 2 -6.26 10.27 10.08
N LYS A 3 -7.20 9.46 9.64
CA LYS A 3 -6.89 8.24 8.91
C LYS A 3 -6.46 8.61 7.51
N THR A 4 -5.28 8.15 7.12
CA THR A 4 -4.65 8.54 5.86
C THR A 4 -4.40 7.33 4.97
N ALA A 5 -4.82 7.43 3.70
CA ALA A 5 -4.46 6.48 2.67
C ALA A 5 -3.21 6.99 1.95
N PHE A 6 -2.21 6.14 1.83
CA PHE A 6 -1.00 6.45 1.08
C PHE A 6 -1.01 5.66 -0.23
N LEU A 7 -1.07 6.38 -1.33
CA LEU A 7 -1.07 5.78 -2.65
C LEU A 7 0.37 5.65 -3.14
N ILE A 8 0.84 4.41 -3.29
CA ILE A 8 2.24 4.10 -3.59
C ILE A 8 2.31 3.50 -4.98
N LEU A 9 2.91 4.23 -5.92
CA LEU A 9 3.00 3.83 -7.32
C LEU A 9 4.38 3.33 -7.73
N LYS A 10 5.42 3.67 -6.96
CA LYS A 10 6.80 3.37 -7.32
C LYS A 10 7.31 2.15 -6.60
N SER A 11 8.23 1.43 -7.27
CA SER A 11 8.84 0.22 -6.70
C SER A 11 9.76 0.55 -5.53
N PRO A 12 10.09 -0.46 -4.69
CA PRO A 12 11.03 -0.25 -3.58
C PRO A 12 12.42 0.22 -4.02
N GLN A 13 12.81 -0.06 -5.25
CA GLN A 13 14.10 0.40 -5.79
C GLN A 13 14.09 1.89 -6.10
N GLU A 14 12.91 2.43 -6.44
CA GLU A 14 12.77 3.82 -6.81
C GLU A 14 12.50 4.72 -5.61
N LEU A 15 11.76 4.21 -4.61
CA LEU A 15 11.30 5.01 -3.49
C LEU A 15 11.03 4.15 -2.27
N ASP A 16 11.48 4.61 -1.11
CA ASP A 16 11.06 4.07 0.19
C ASP A 16 10.01 5.02 0.78
N PRO A 17 8.73 4.64 0.81
CA PRO A 17 7.67 5.54 1.27
C PRO A 17 7.57 5.65 2.78
N THR A 18 8.27 4.82 3.54
CA THR A 18 8.05 4.70 4.98
C THR A 18 8.37 5.98 5.75
N HIS A 19 9.37 6.75 5.33
CA HIS A 19 9.69 8.03 5.97
C HIS A 19 8.54 9.02 5.83
N THR A 20 8.00 9.15 4.63
CA THR A 20 6.87 10.04 4.37
C THR A 20 5.65 9.60 5.17
N MET A 21 5.38 8.30 5.20
CA MET A 21 4.23 7.78 5.94
C MET A 21 4.30 8.09 7.42
N LYS A 22 5.47 7.90 8.03
CA LYS A 22 5.68 8.19 9.46
C LYS A 22 5.45 9.66 9.79
N ARG A 23 5.77 10.56 8.86
CA ARG A 23 5.62 12.01 9.09
C ARG A 23 4.17 12.44 9.13
N PHE A 24 3.29 11.75 8.41
CA PHE A 24 1.91 12.20 8.23
C PHE A 24 0.86 11.38 8.96
N ALA A 25 1.21 10.20 9.48
CA ALA A 25 0.25 9.38 10.20
C ALA A 25 0.94 8.38 11.11
N ASP A 26 0.27 8.05 12.21
CA ASP A 26 0.66 6.91 13.04
C ASP A 26 0.32 5.62 12.28
N SER A 27 1.02 4.54 12.59
CA SER A 27 0.81 3.26 11.91
C SER A 27 -0.64 2.78 12.02
N GLN A 28 -1.31 3.05 13.14
CA GLN A 28 -2.71 2.66 13.35
C GLN A 28 -3.70 3.43 12.48
N ASP A 29 -3.29 4.58 11.97
CA ASP A 29 -4.13 5.44 11.14
C ASP A 29 -3.70 5.43 9.67
N ALA A 30 -2.72 4.62 9.31
CA ALA A 30 -2.17 4.57 7.96
C ALA A 30 -2.67 3.34 7.21
N SER A 31 -3.14 3.56 5.98
CA SER A 31 -3.45 2.50 5.02
C SER A 31 -2.58 2.71 3.79
N ALA A 32 -1.87 1.68 3.36
CA ALA A 32 -1.08 1.73 2.15
C ALA A 32 -1.86 1.09 1.00
N ILE A 33 -1.91 1.78 -0.13
CA ILE A 33 -2.55 1.27 -1.34
C ILE A 33 -1.47 1.14 -2.40
N LEU A 34 -1.15 -0.10 -2.74
CA LEU A 34 -0.08 -0.42 -3.68
C LEU A 34 -0.67 -0.62 -5.08
N VAL A 35 -0.34 0.29 -5.98
CA VAL A 35 -0.80 0.26 -7.37
C VAL A 35 0.42 0.35 -8.29
N GLU A 36 0.26 -0.06 -9.54
CA GLU A 36 1.34 -0.08 -10.52
C GLU A 36 2.57 -0.80 -9.94
N ASP A 37 3.77 -0.23 -10.05
CA ASP A 37 4.98 -0.85 -9.53
C ASP A 37 5.05 -0.86 -7.99
N GLY A 38 4.14 -0.15 -7.34
CA GLY A 38 4.02 -0.19 -5.89
C GLY A 38 3.72 -1.57 -5.34
N VAL A 39 3.12 -2.46 -6.14
CA VAL A 39 2.81 -3.83 -5.70
C VAL A 39 4.05 -4.60 -5.26
N TYR A 40 5.23 -4.25 -5.78
CA TYR A 40 6.48 -4.92 -5.40
C TYR A 40 6.84 -4.74 -3.92
N HIS A 41 6.34 -3.69 -3.26
CA HIS A 41 6.55 -3.50 -1.81
C HIS A 41 5.99 -4.66 -0.99
N ALA A 42 4.93 -5.29 -1.47
CA ALA A 42 4.30 -6.42 -0.78
C ALA A 42 4.92 -7.77 -1.18
N MET A 43 5.80 -7.79 -2.17
CA MET A 43 6.33 -9.02 -2.74
C MET A 43 7.76 -9.33 -2.30
N LEU A 44 8.50 -8.33 -1.85
CA LEU A 44 9.88 -8.46 -1.41
C LEU A 44 9.94 -8.41 0.11
N ALA A 45 10.71 -9.30 0.73
CA ALA A 45 10.70 -9.49 2.17
C ALA A 45 11.02 -8.22 2.97
N ARG A 46 12.12 -7.52 2.63
CA ARG A 46 12.52 -6.32 3.39
C ARG A 46 11.56 -5.14 3.22
N PRO A 47 11.16 -4.79 1.98
CA PRO A 47 10.14 -3.75 1.81
C PRO A 47 8.83 -4.07 2.52
N ALA A 48 8.39 -5.33 2.48
CA ALA A 48 7.16 -5.75 3.15
C ALA A 48 7.27 -5.58 4.67
N GLU A 49 8.40 -5.94 5.26
CA GLU A 49 8.64 -5.75 6.70
C GLU A 49 8.62 -4.29 7.09
N ARG A 50 9.27 -3.42 6.29
CA ARG A 50 9.28 -1.99 6.56
C ARG A 50 7.87 -1.40 6.48
N LEU A 51 7.12 -1.80 5.47
CA LEU A 51 5.76 -1.29 5.27
C LEU A 51 4.82 -1.73 6.39
N ALA A 52 4.95 -2.98 6.83
CA ALA A 52 4.13 -3.52 7.92
C ALA A 52 4.28 -2.73 9.23
N LYS A 53 5.43 -2.09 9.44
CA LYS A 53 5.68 -1.32 10.66
C LYS A 53 5.01 0.06 10.64
N VAL A 54 4.68 0.58 9.46
CA VAL A 54 4.17 1.95 9.32
C VAL A 54 2.73 2.03 8.82
N ALA A 55 2.13 0.90 8.46
CA ALA A 55 0.74 0.85 8.00
C ALA A 55 0.03 -0.34 8.62
N LYS A 56 -1.15 -0.10 9.19
CA LYS A 56 -1.93 -1.19 9.76
C LYS A 56 -2.66 -1.99 8.68
N ASP A 57 -2.97 -1.36 7.54
CA ASP A 57 -3.71 -1.99 6.45
C ASP A 57 -2.95 -1.77 5.14
N VAL A 58 -2.75 -2.83 4.38
CA VAL A 58 -2.04 -2.76 3.10
C VAL A 58 -2.91 -3.42 2.05
N LEU A 59 -3.34 -2.62 1.08
CA LEU A 59 -4.18 -3.04 -0.02
C LEU A 59 -3.31 -3.14 -1.28
N VAL A 60 -3.43 -4.24 -2.00
CA VAL A 60 -2.65 -4.48 -3.23
C VAL A 60 -3.63 -4.57 -4.39
N SER A 61 -3.41 -3.74 -5.41
CA SER A 61 -4.25 -3.75 -6.61
C SER A 61 -4.12 -5.08 -7.34
N GLY A 62 -5.22 -5.83 -7.42
CA GLY A 62 -5.24 -7.12 -8.10
C GLY A 62 -4.95 -6.99 -9.59
N ASP A 63 -5.46 -5.94 -10.22
CA ASP A 63 -5.23 -5.71 -11.64
C ASP A 63 -3.75 -5.46 -11.95
N ASP A 64 -3.09 -4.66 -11.11
CA ASP A 64 -1.67 -4.36 -11.31
C ASP A 64 -0.78 -5.57 -10.99
N LEU A 65 -1.18 -6.37 -10.01
CA LEU A 65 -0.47 -7.59 -9.66
C LEU A 65 -0.55 -8.59 -10.81
N GLU A 66 -1.74 -8.81 -11.35
CA GLU A 66 -1.98 -9.70 -12.47
C GLU A 66 -1.25 -9.25 -13.74
N ALA A 67 -1.27 -7.94 -14.01
CA ALA A 67 -0.58 -7.37 -15.17
C ALA A 67 0.93 -7.65 -15.14
N ARG A 68 1.49 -7.88 -13.96
CA ARG A 68 2.91 -8.20 -13.79
C ARG A 68 3.18 -9.69 -13.64
N GLY A 69 2.16 -10.52 -13.88
CA GLY A 69 2.32 -11.97 -13.87
C GLY A 69 2.32 -12.61 -12.49
N PHE A 70 1.83 -11.91 -11.47
CA PHE A 70 1.82 -12.41 -10.12
C PHE A 70 0.43 -12.78 -9.64
N GLN A 71 0.36 -13.60 -8.59
CA GLN A 71 -0.87 -14.05 -7.96
C GLN A 71 -0.87 -13.64 -6.48
N ALA A 72 -2.04 -13.71 -5.85
CA ALA A 72 -2.17 -13.40 -4.43
C ALA A 72 -1.24 -14.24 -3.56
N SER A 73 -0.99 -15.49 -3.95
CA SER A 73 -0.08 -16.38 -3.22
C SER A 73 1.38 -15.92 -3.23
N ASP A 74 1.74 -15.01 -4.12
CA ASP A 74 3.10 -14.47 -4.20
C ASP A 74 3.36 -13.34 -3.18
N LEU A 75 2.31 -12.82 -2.55
CA LEU A 75 2.43 -11.73 -1.60
C LEU A 75 3.07 -12.17 -0.29
N LYS A 76 3.95 -11.33 0.24
CA LYS A 76 4.54 -11.50 1.57
C LYS A 76 3.67 -10.87 2.65
N MET A 77 2.84 -9.92 2.29
CA MET A 77 1.93 -9.23 3.20
C MET A 77 0.86 -8.48 2.40
N GLY A 78 -0.16 -7.98 3.11
CA GLY A 78 -1.23 -7.23 2.48
C GLY A 78 -2.32 -8.12 1.92
N ARG A 79 -3.35 -7.51 1.37
CA ARG A 79 -4.47 -8.22 0.76
C ARG A 79 -4.78 -7.66 -0.62
N VAL A 80 -5.19 -8.55 -1.51
CA VAL A 80 -5.55 -8.17 -2.88
C VAL A 80 -6.95 -7.54 -2.85
N VAL A 81 -7.09 -6.41 -3.53
CA VAL A 81 -8.38 -5.73 -3.70
C VAL A 81 -8.58 -5.37 -5.16
N ASP A 82 -9.85 -5.19 -5.54
CA ASP A 82 -10.20 -4.67 -6.85
C ASP A 82 -10.30 -3.14 -6.80
N TYR A 83 -10.65 -2.55 -7.93
CA TYR A 83 -10.80 -1.09 -8.01
C TYR A 83 -11.84 -0.57 -7.00
N ALA A 84 -12.95 -1.29 -6.85
CA ALA A 84 -14.00 -0.91 -5.89
C ALA A 84 -13.49 -0.90 -4.46
N GLY A 85 -12.64 -1.86 -4.10
CA GLY A 85 -12.03 -1.91 -2.77
C GLY A 85 -11.08 -0.74 -2.51
N ILE A 86 -10.34 -0.32 -3.52
CA ILE A 86 -9.47 0.86 -3.43
C ILE A 86 -10.31 2.13 -3.23
N VAL A 87 -11.34 2.30 -4.04
CA VAL A 87 -12.24 3.46 -3.94
C VAL A 87 -12.92 3.51 -2.56
N GLU A 88 -13.38 2.37 -2.06
CA GLU A 88 -13.98 2.29 -0.72
C GLU A 88 -13.00 2.77 0.36
N CYS A 89 -11.75 2.32 0.29
CA CYS A 89 -10.74 2.73 1.25
C CYS A 89 -10.53 4.25 1.23
N ILE A 90 -10.40 4.82 0.04
CA ILE A 90 -10.15 6.25 -0.12
C ILE A 90 -11.35 7.08 0.31
N MET A 91 -12.56 6.69 -0.08
CA MET A 91 -13.76 7.49 0.12
C MET A 91 -14.44 7.29 1.47
N GLU A 92 -14.34 6.08 2.03
CA GLU A 92 -15.14 5.73 3.21
C GLU A 92 -14.32 5.39 4.46
N ARG A 93 -13.10 4.89 4.29
CA ARG A 93 -12.29 4.42 5.43
C ARG A 93 -11.19 5.37 5.85
N THR A 94 -10.87 6.34 5.01
CA THR A 94 -9.81 7.30 5.32
C THR A 94 -10.32 8.72 5.13
N ASP A 95 -9.66 9.65 5.80
CA ASP A 95 -10.04 11.07 5.79
C ASP A 95 -9.30 11.85 4.72
N ARG A 96 -8.14 11.36 4.31
CA ARG A 96 -7.32 12.01 3.28
C ARG A 96 -6.47 10.98 2.56
N THR A 97 -5.99 11.37 1.37
CA THR A 97 -5.11 10.53 0.54
C THR A 97 -3.86 11.31 0.20
N ILE A 98 -2.71 10.68 0.38
CA ILE A 98 -1.41 11.26 0.02
C ILE A 98 -0.76 10.32 -1.00
N THR A 99 -0.36 10.87 -2.15
CA THR A 99 0.41 10.13 -3.14
C THR A 99 1.89 10.27 -2.81
N VAL A 100 2.54 9.15 -2.72
CA VAL A 100 3.96 9.10 -2.35
C VAL A 100 4.83 8.85 -3.58
#